data_70f86c4de779b26fa04367c92761246b
#
_entry.id   70f86c4de779b26fa04367c92761246b
#
_cell.length_a   1.000
_cell.length_b   1.000
_cell.length_c   1.000
_cell.angle_alpha   90.00
_cell.angle_beta   90.00
_cell.angle_gamma   90.00
#
_symmetry.space_group_name_H-M   'P 1'
#
loop_
_entity.id
_entity.type
_entity.pdbx_description
1 polymer ?
#
loop_
_entity_poly.entity_id
_entity_poly.type
_entity_poly.pdbx_seq_one_letter_code
_entity_poly.pdbx_strand_id
1 'polypeptide(L)'
;MNRTWQLRDELYRVFHNWKMLLVFFALGCGLGWGASALWPAYHKATRVVFVALNPYRAYSDARFLALAKPRYSNIDNYHYWQMYQLETAIYRDPLIQTTLEHLRALDPYWDNVDAAQLRQMLDVEWRTAGRWRLIARSSDRDHAIQAVQVWSEQSALQVKEAVTSARKAFMIDQQLVVAAQELQNARLREQSLTQAQQALRDWRMEAASLPQDVPLSPELRWQVYALTTAFAQDTPAWQALLERAPALDAPTQDYFEWVDQALGQYQAELELLPGQISWLETQYEQLKQRYETEADNSLGLSPNLEVEGLGELQEQVVRPASTLALVGGLIGLLAWLFIEVLHVRSKERPGE
;
A
#
# COMPACT_ATOMS: atom_id res chain seq x y z
N MET A 1 -30.68 52.83 -43.59
CA MET A 1 -29.26 52.96 -44.04
C MET A 1 -28.43 52.05 -43.18
N ASN A 2 -27.99 50.92 -43.71
CA ASN A 2 -27.07 49.98 -43.03
C ASN A 2 -25.68 50.58 -42.98
N ARG A 3 -25.28 51.20 -41.87
CA ARG A 3 -23.87 51.50 -41.65
C ARG A 3 -23.12 50.19 -41.47
N THR A 4 -22.31 49.82 -42.44
CA THR A 4 -21.34 48.74 -42.32
C THR A 4 -20.41 49.08 -41.17
N TRP A 5 -20.39 48.20 -40.16
CA TRP A 5 -19.53 48.32 -38.99
C TRP A 5 -18.05 48.27 -39.46
N GLN A 6 -17.33 49.38 -39.35
CA GLN A 6 -15.92 49.43 -39.73
C GLN A 6 -15.06 49.44 -38.46
N LEU A 7 -14.47 48.31 -38.15
CA LEU A 7 -13.57 48.10 -37.01
C LEU A 7 -12.52 49.18 -36.86
N ARG A 8 -12.07 49.73 -38.01
CA ARG A 8 -11.07 50.77 -38.08
C ARG A 8 -11.53 52.11 -37.46
N ASP A 9 -12.79 52.52 -37.67
CA ASP A 9 -13.32 53.76 -37.14
C ASP A 9 -13.55 53.67 -35.61
N GLU A 10 -13.91 52.54 -35.13
CA GLU A 10 -14.05 52.27 -33.67
C GLU A 10 -12.67 52.28 -32.98
N LEU A 11 -11.68 51.61 -33.57
CA LEU A 11 -10.29 51.65 -33.07
C LEU A 11 -9.73 53.07 -33.04
N TYR A 12 -9.99 53.88 -34.08
CA TYR A 12 -9.50 55.28 -34.12
C TYR A 12 -10.14 56.11 -32.98
N ARG A 13 -11.38 55.94 -32.67
CA ARG A 13 -12.07 56.64 -31.56
C ARG A 13 -11.50 56.18 -30.18
N VAL A 14 -11.29 54.89 -29.99
CA VAL A 14 -10.68 54.36 -28.79
C VAL A 14 -9.31 54.99 -28.57
N PHE A 15 -8.48 55.06 -29.60
CA PHE A 15 -7.14 55.69 -29.54
C PHE A 15 -7.19 57.22 -29.45
N HIS A 16 -8.24 57.87 -29.92
CA HIS A 16 -8.36 59.32 -29.77
C HIS A 16 -8.54 59.74 -28.29
N ASN A 17 -9.19 58.92 -27.49
CA ASN A 17 -9.39 59.12 -26.05
C ASN A 17 -8.35 58.39 -25.17
N TRP A 18 -7.15 58.20 -25.68
CA TRP A 18 -6.07 57.45 -25.03
C TRP A 18 -5.78 57.93 -23.59
N LYS A 19 -6.00 59.21 -23.28
CA LYS A 19 -5.83 59.76 -21.92
C LYS A 19 -6.81 59.13 -20.92
N MET A 20 -8.08 58.91 -21.31
CA MET A 20 -9.07 58.25 -20.48
C MET A 20 -8.76 56.75 -20.30
N LEU A 21 -8.24 56.11 -21.35
CA LEU A 21 -7.77 54.74 -21.28
C LEU A 21 -6.66 54.58 -20.21
N LEU A 22 -5.70 55.52 -20.19
CA LEU A 22 -4.62 55.55 -19.18
C LEU A 22 -5.17 55.80 -17.77
N VAL A 23 -6.17 56.71 -17.63
CA VAL A 23 -6.80 56.99 -16.32
C VAL A 23 -7.50 55.72 -15.79
N PHE A 24 -8.30 55.02 -16.60
CA PHE A 24 -8.97 53.81 -16.20
C PHE A 24 -7.99 52.65 -15.90
N PHE A 25 -6.89 52.54 -16.68
CA PHE A 25 -5.81 51.63 -16.42
C PHE A 25 -5.17 51.92 -15.06
N ALA A 26 -4.78 53.17 -14.80
CA ALA A 26 -4.16 53.57 -13.53
C ALA A 26 -5.09 53.38 -12.32
N LEU A 27 -6.37 53.72 -12.47
CA LEU A 27 -7.38 53.46 -11.43
C LEU A 27 -7.53 51.96 -11.18
N GLY A 28 -7.61 51.14 -12.22
CA GLY A 28 -7.64 49.70 -12.12
C GLY A 28 -6.39 49.13 -11.44
N CYS A 29 -5.21 49.62 -11.78
CA CYS A 29 -3.96 49.26 -11.12
C CYS A 29 -3.97 49.63 -9.63
N GLY A 30 -4.47 50.83 -9.30
CA GLY A 30 -4.59 51.28 -7.90
C GLY A 30 -5.57 50.42 -7.09
N LEU A 31 -6.71 50.07 -7.68
CA LEU A 31 -7.66 49.14 -7.05
C LEU A 31 -7.09 47.73 -6.91
N GLY A 32 -6.42 47.23 -7.91
CA GLY A 32 -5.75 45.92 -7.85
C GLY A 32 -4.61 45.90 -6.81
N TRP A 33 -3.88 46.96 -6.70
CA TRP A 33 -2.86 47.10 -5.66
C TRP A 33 -3.49 47.23 -4.25
N GLY A 34 -4.57 48.00 -4.09
CA GLY A 34 -5.36 48.07 -2.85
C GLY A 34 -5.95 46.73 -2.46
N ALA A 35 -6.39 45.93 -3.44
CA ALA A 35 -6.89 44.57 -3.17
C ALA A 35 -5.79 43.62 -2.60
N SER A 36 -4.52 43.90 -2.85
CA SER A 36 -3.41 43.13 -2.25
C SER A 36 -3.33 43.28 -0.72
N ALA A 37 -3.90 44.34 -0.16
CA ALA A 37 -4.01 44.51 1.29
C ALA A 37 -5.08 43.59 1.91
N LEU A 38 -6.16 43.26 1.14
CA LEU A 38 -7.20 42.34 1.56
C LEU A 38 -6.82 40.88 1.29
N TRP A 39 -6.01 40.65 0.26
CA TRP A 39 -5.47 39.34 -0.14
C TRP A 39 -3.94 39.39 -0.20
N PRO A 40 -3.26 39.28 0.95
CA PRO A 40 -1.81 39.37 0.99
C PRO A 40 -1.15 38.25 0.16
N ALA A 41 -0.01 38.58 -0.40
CA ALA A 41 0.83 37.57 -1.03
C ALA A 41 1.27 36.51 -0.02
N TYR A 42 1.41 35.27 -0.48
CA TYR A 42 2.01 34.21 0.31
C TYR A 42 3.10 33.51 -0.49
N HIS A 43 4.04 32.90 0.25
CA HIS A 43 5.11 32.11 -0.30
C HIS A 43 4.68 30.64 -0.39
N LYS A 44 4.87 30.04 -1.56
CA LYS A 44 4.67 28.62 -1.84
C LYS A 44 6.04 28.00 -2.04
N ALA A 45 6.48 27.18 -1.10
CA ALA A 45 7.66 26.34 -1.25
C ALA A 45 7.23 24.95 -1.72
N THR A 46 7.93 24.39 -2.70
CA THR A 46 7.59 23.10 -3.31
C THR A 46 8.83 22.23 -3.40
N ARG A 47 8.70 20.97 -3.00
CA ARG A 47 9.72 19.94 -3.18
C ARG A 47 9.15 18.78 -4.01
N VAL A 48 9.89 18.39 -5.03
CA VAL A 48 9.46 17.29 -5.92
C VAL A 48 10.05 15.98 -5.41
N VAL A 49 9.21 14.96 -5.35
CA VAL A 49 9.59 13.58 -4.98
C VAL A 49 9.12 12.66 -6.10
N PHE A 50 9.92 11.65 -6.45
CA PHE A 50 9.52 10.63 -7.39
C PHE A 50 9.02 9.40 -6.66
N VAL A 51 7.82 8.96 -7.01
CA VAL A 51 7.18 7.76 -6.46
C VAL A 51 7.01 6.75 -7.57
N ALA A 52 7.66 5.60 -7.45
CA ALA A 52 7.49 4.47 -8.35
C ALA A 52 6.70 3.35 -7.66
N LEU A 53 5.85 2.67 -8.42
CA LEU A 53 5.06 1.54 -7.94
C LEU A 53 4.95 0.49 -9.04
N ASN A 54 5.22 -0.77 -8.70
CA ASN A 54 4.93 -1.88 -9.60
C ASN A 54 3.42 -2.20 -9.57
N PRO A 55 2.66 -1.92 -10.65
CA PRO A 55 1.22 -2.07 -10.67
C PRO A 55 0.74 -3.53 -10.74
N TYR A 56 1.58 -4.46 -11.19
CA TYR A 56 1.20 -5.87 -11.39
C TYR A 56 0.90 -6.62 -10.10
N ARG A 57 1.25 -6.04 -8.95
CA ARG A 57 0.86 -6.56 -7.65
C ARG A 57 -0.62 -6.41 -7.30
N ALA A 58 -1.38 -5.66 -8.05
CA ALA A 58 -2.83 -5.54 -7.87
C ALA A 58 -3.53 -6.91 -7.75
N TYR A 59 -3.04 -7.90 -8.49
CA TYR A 59 -3.63 -9.25 -8.54
C TYR A 59 -3.20 -10.18 -7.39
N SER A 60 -2.21 -9.79 -6.60
CA SER A 60 -1.67 -10.59 -5.49
C SER A 60 -1.73 -9.88 -4.12
N ASP A 61 -2.18 -8.62 -4.06
CA ASP A 61 -2.33 -7.90 -2.81
C ASP A 61 -3.68 -8.24 -2.17
N ALA A 62 -3.66 -9.12 -1.18
CA ALA A 62 -4.87 -9.61 -0.51
C ALA A 62 -5.69 -8.47 0.14
N ARG A 63 -5.04 -7.41 0.62
CA ARG A 63 -5.72 -6.26 1.24
C ARG A 63 -6.48 -5.45 0.19
N PHE A 64 -5.88 -5.22 -0.96
CA PHE A 64 -6.56 -4.57 -2.07
C PHE A 64 -7.71 -5.43 -2.59
N LEU A 65 -7.49 -6.72 -2.80
CA LEU A 65 -8.52 -7.66 -3.28
C LEU A 65 -9.70 -7.77 -2.31
N ALA A 66 -9.46 -7.72 -1.00
CA ALA A 66 -10.52 -7.73 0.01
C ALA A 66 -11.40 -6.47 -0.03
N LEU A 67 -10.84 -5.31 -0.39
CA LEU A 67 -11.55 -4.03 -0.45
C LEU A 67 -12.17 -3.76 -1.83
N ALA A 68 -11.54 -4.25 -2.88
CA ALA A 68 -11.99 -4.04 -4.25
C ALA A 68 -13.17 -4.94 -4.60
N LYS A 69 -14.27 -4.34 -5.08
CA LYS A 69 -15.31 -5.13 -5.74
C LYS A 69 -14.71 -5.76 -7.01
N PRO A 70 -15.10 -6.99 -7.41
CA PRO A 70 -14.52 -7.71 -8.56
C PRO A 70 -14.43 -6.89 -9.86
N ARG A 71 -15.35 -5.92 -10.06
CA ARG A 71 -15.36 -5.04 -11.24
C ARG A 71 -14.34 -3.91 -11.19
N TYR A 72 -13.73 -3.64 -10.04
CA TYR A 72 -12.81 -2.50 -9.81
C TYR A 72 -11.40 -2.94 -9.45
N SER A 73 -11.12 -4.24 -9.42
CA SER A 73 -9.79 -4.79 -9.17
C SER A 73 -8.90 -4.71 -10.42
N ASN A 74 -8.68 -3.50 -10.94
CA ASN A 74 -7.75 -3.27 -12.04
C ASN A 74 -6.48 -2.57 -11.55
N ILE A 75 -5.47 -2.53 -12.43
CA ILE A 75 -4.15 -1.93 -12.16
C ILE A 75 -4.26 -0.44 -11.80
N ASP A 76 -5.14 0.30 -12.46
CA ASP A 76 -5.29 1.74 -12.23
C ASP A 76 -5.89 2.02 -10.85
N ASN A 77 -6.90 1.24 -10.44
CA ASN A 77 -7.50 1.35 -9.12
C ASN A 77 -6.49 1.00 -8.02
N TYR A 78 -5.61 0.01 -8.26
CA TYR A 78 -4.54 -0.32 -7.33
C TYR A 78 -3.55 0.83 -7.19
N HIS A 79 -3.16 1.48 -8.29
CA HIS A 79 -2.33 2.67 -8.27
C HIS A 79 -2.94 3.77 -7.42
N TYR A 80 -4.19 4.15 -7.70
CA TYR A 80 -4.88 5.19 -6.94
C TYR A 80 -5.01 4.84 -5.46
N TRP A 81 -5.32 3.59 -5.15
CA TRP A 81 -5.41 3.13 -3.77
C TRP A 81 -4.07 3.25 -3.05
N GLN A 82 -2.97 2.81 -3.64
CA GLN A 82 -1.63 2.93 -3.05
C GLN A 82 -1.18 4.38 -2.91
N MET A 83 -1.47 5.24 -3.90
CA MET A 83 -1.16 6.67 -3.80
C MET A 83 -1.96 7.33 -2.68
N TYR A 84 -3.22 6.96 -2.49
CA TYR A 84 -4.02 7.43 -1.37
C TYR A 84 -3.48 6.94 -0.01
N GLN A 85 -3.03 5.68 0.08
CA GLN A 85 -2.36 5.18 1.29
C GLN A 85 -1.09 5.98 1.60
N LEU A 86 -0.28 6.27 0.58
CA LEU A 86 0.92 7.09 0.73
C LEU A 86 0.58 8.52 1.19
N GLU A 87 -0.42 9.16 0.59
CA GLU A 87 -0.90 10.47 1.02
C GLU A 87 -1.37 10.44 2.48
N THR A 88 -2.16 9.44 2.84
CA THR A 88 -2.61 9.26 4.21
C THR A 88 -1.43 9.08 5.17
N ALA A 89 -0.41 8.33 4.78
CA ALA A 89 0.78 8.08 5.58
C ALA A 89 1.54 9.37 5.90
N ILE A 90 1.76 10.24 4.89
CA ILE A 90 2.52 11.50 5.07
C ILE A 90 1.75 12.60 5.80
N TYR A 91 0.44 12.41 6.02
CA TYR A 91 -0.40 13.31 6.84
C TYR A 91 -0.78 12.74 8.21
N ARG A 92 -0.23 11.59 8.61
CA ARG A 92 -0.55 11.02 9.94
C ARG A 92 -0.11 11.94 11.07
N ASP A 93 -0.90 11.97 12.15
CA ASP A 93 -0.63 12.80 13.30
C ASP A 93 0.78 12.62 13.90
N PRO A 94 1.30 11.38 14.06
CA PRO A 94 2.66 11.20 14.56
C PRO A 94 3.72 11.88 13.68
N LEU A 95 3.58 11.79 12.34
CA LEU A 95 4.55 12.44 11.44
C LEU A 95 4.47 13.98 11.51
N ILE A 96 3.25 14.53 11.55
CA ILE A 96 3.07 15.98 11.69
C ILE A 96 3.64 16.48 13.02
N GLN A 97 3.46 15.73 14.11
CA GLN A 97 4.06 16.05 15.41
C GLN A 97 5.59 16.01 15.36
N THR A 98 6.18 14.93 14.82
CA THR A 98 7.64 14.82 14.65
C THR A 98 8.18 15.94 13.77
N THR A 99 7.46 16.28 12.68
CA THR A 99 7.83 17.42 11.81
C THR A 99 7.83 18.72 12.60
N LEU A 100 6.81 18.96 13.42
CA LEU A 100 6.69 20.17 14.24
C LEU A 100 7.80 20.26 15.31
N GLU A 101 8.15 19.14 15.94
CA GLU A 101 9.27 19.07 16.90
C GLU A 101 10.60 19.47 16.24
N HIS A 102 10.87 18.97 15.04
CA HIS A 102 12.07 19.36 14.29
C HIS A 102 12.05 20.83 13.88
N LEU A 103 10.88 21.35 13.46
CA LEU A 103 10.73 22.77 13.11
C LEU A 103 10.98 23.69 14.34
N ARG A 104 10.47 23.34 15.51
CA ARG A 104 10.71 24.07 16.76
C ARG A 104 12.18 24.14 17.15
N ALA A 105 12.95 23.11 16.79
CA ALA A 105 14.40 23.14 17.00
C ALA A 105 15.14 24.09 16.04
N LEU A 106 14.51 24.50 14.92
CA LEU A 106 15.11 25.40 13.93
C LEU A 106 14.79 26.88 14.19
N ASP A 107 13.55 27.19 14.57
CA ASP A 107 13.10 28.57 14.70
C ASP A 107 12.02 28.71 15.80
N PRO A 108 12.13 29.68 16.72
CA PRO A 108 11.15 29.94 17.80
C PRO A 108 9.73 30.28 17.31
N TYR A 109 9.56 30.68 16.06
CA TYR A 109 8.24 30.88 15.45
C TYR A 109 7.35 29.66 15.62
N TRP A 110 7.91 28.47 15.44
CA TRP A 110 7.20 27.20 15.48
C TRP A 110 6.71 26.78 16.86
N ASP A 111 7.19 27.45 17.93
CA ASP A 111 6.69 27.21 19.30
C ASP A 111 5.21 27.60 19.44
N ASN A 112 4.76 28.59 18.65
CA ASN A 112 3.39 29.07 18.63
C ASN A 112 2.49 28.41 17.60
N VAL A 113 3.02 27.45 16.85
CA VAL A 113 2.27 26.70 15.81
C VAL A 113 1.87 25.35 16.36
N ASP A 114 0.60 25.01 16.21
CA ASP A 114 0.09 23.67 16.53
C ASP A 114 0.08 22.74 15.29
N ALA A 115 -0.16 21.44 15.53
CA ALA A 115 -0.18 20.43 14.45
C ALA A 115 -1.29 20.68 13.42
N ALA A 116 -2.42 21.24 13.83
CA ALA A 116 -3.53 21.55 12.92
C ALA A 116 -3.17 22.74 12.01
N GLN A 117 -2.54 23.77 12.57
CA GLN A 117 -2.03 24.90 11.81
C GLN A 117 -0.94 24.47 10.82
N LEU A 118 0.04 23.65 11.27
CA LEU A 118 1.05 23.12 10.37
C LEU A 118 0.39 22.32 9.23
N ARG A 119 -0.58 21.44 9.53
CA ARG A 119 -1.29 20.67 8.51
C ARG A 119 -2.01 21.55 7.48
N GLN A 120 -2.56 22.70 7.88
CA GLN A 120 -3.20 23.66 6.96
C GLN A 120 -2.18 24.37 6.04
N MET A 121 -0.92 24.48 6.47
CA MET A 121 0.15 25.03 5.64
C MET A 121 0.63 24.05 4.58
N LEU A 122 0.48 22.74 4.82
CA LEU A 122 1.00 21.66 3.98
C LEU A 122 -0.04 21.21 2.95
N ASP A 123 0.45 20.84 1.77
CA ASP A 123 -0.38 20.33 0.68
C ASP A 123 0.42 19.36 -0.18
N VAL A 124 -0.25 18.42 -0.85
CA VAL A 124 0.37 17.51 -1.79
C VAL A 124 -0.36 17.50 -3.12
N GLU A 125 0.38 17.64 -4.19
CA GLU A 125 -0.16 17.53 -5.54
C GLU A 125 0.41 16.28 -6.22
N TRP A 126 -0.47 15.33 -6.53
CA TRP A 126 -0.12 14.14 -7.29
C TRP A 126 -1.26 13.76 -8.26
N ARG A 127 -0.95 13.00 -9.31
CA ARG A 127 -1.98 12.46 -10.23
C ARG A 127 -1.95 10.95 -10.27
N THR A 128 -0.74 10.38 -10.31
CA THR A 128 -0.45 8.94 -10.35
C THR A 128 0.92 8.70 -9.71
N ALA A 129 1.46 7.48 -9.78
CA ALA A 129 2.89 7.26 -9.57
C ALA A 129 3.69 8.18 -10.52
N GLY A 130 4.83 8.65 -10.08
CA GLY A 130 5.67 9.61 -10.80
C GLY A 130 6.03 10.82 -9.95
N ARG A 131 5.80 12.02 -10.48
CA ARG A 131 6.14 13.26 -9.77
C ARG A 131 5.08 13.64 -8.75
N TRP A 132 5.47 13.62 -7.49
CA TRP A 132 4.72 14.18 -6.37
C TRP A 132 5.30 15.53 -6.00
N ARG A 133 4.44 16.49 -5.69
CA ARG A 133 4.84 17.82 -5.21
C ARG A 133 4.39 17.98 -3.78
N LEU A 134 5.33 18.01 -2.86
CA LEU A 134 5.09 18.39 -1.46
C LEU A 134 5.19 19.90 -1.38
N ILE A 135 4.20 20.55 -0.81
CA ILE A 135 4.02 21.99 -0.85
C ILE A 135 3.81 22.49 0.57
N ALA A 136 4.47 23.60 0.91
CA ALA A 136 4.12 24.38 2.09
C ALA A 136 3.80 25.83 1.70
N ARG A 137 2.81 26.41 2.37
CA ARG A 137 2.36 27.79 2.17
C ARG A 137 2.48 28.56 3.47
N SER A 138 3.15 29.72 3.43
CA SER A 138 3.28 30.64 4.58
C SER A 138 3.27 32.09 4.09
N SER A 139 2.92 33.00 5.01
CA SER A 139 3.12 34.42 4.79
C SER A 139 4.59 34.83 4.74
N ASP A 140 5.44 34.06 5.38
CA ASP A 140 6.88 34.20 5.40
C ASP A 140 7.55 33.17 4.51
N ARG A 141 8.61 33.62 3.80
CA ARG A 141 9.38 32.82 2.87
C ARG A 141 10.11 31.67 3.54
N ASP A 142 10.85 32.00 4.60
CA ASP A 142 11.75 31.06 5.25
C ASP A 142 10.94 29.99 6.02
N HIS A 143 9.79 30.36 6.59
CA HIS A 143 8.88 29.41 7.21
C HIS A 143 8.27 28.45 6.18
N ALA A 144 7.92 28.90 4.95
CA ALA A 144 7.45 27.99 3.90
C ALA A 144 8.55 26.98 3.48
N ILE A 145 9.79 27.46 3.37
CA ILE A 145 10.95 26.63 3.01
C ILE A 145 11.24 25.59 4.10
N GLN A 146 11.34 26.04 5.38
CA GLN A 146 11.59 25.15 6.51
C GLN A 146 10.50 24.07 6.62
N ALA A 147 9.23 24.46 6.52
CA ALA A 147 8.12 23.54 6.64
C ALA A 147 8.17 22.43 5.56
N VAL A 148 8.34 22.78 4.27
CA VAL A 148 8.37 21.78 3.21
C VAL A 148 9.64 20.92 3.27
N GLN A 149 10.76 21.51 3.69
CA GLN A 149 12.03 20.79 3.81
C GLN A 149 11.92 19.70 4.89
N VAL A 150 11.59 20.10 6.12
CA VAL A 150 11.51 19.15 7.25
C VAL A 150 10.42 18.12 7.00
N TRP A 151 9.22 18.55 6.58
CA TRP A 151 8.14 17.62 6.29
C TRP A 151 8.49 16.60 5.21
N SER A 152 9.11 17.02 4.12
CA SER A 152 9.51 16.10 3.04
C SER A 152 10.59 15.11 3.48
N GLU A 153 11.54 15.54 4.33
CA GLU A 153 12.59 14.68 4.87
C GLU A 153 12.00 13.63 5.84
N GLN A 154 11.15 14.06 6.78
CA GLN A 154 10.47 13.15 7.71
C GLN A 154 9.52 12.20 6.97
N SER A 155 8.80 12.68 5.96
CA SER A 155 7.94 11.84 5.11
C SER A 155 8.74 10.77 4.38
N ALA A 156 9.88 11.12 3.80
CA ALA A 156 10.73 10.17 3.09
C ALA A 156 11.29 9.08 4.02
N LEU A 157 11.69 9.45 5.25
CA LEU A 157 12.14 8.50 6.27
C LEU A 157 11.02 7.53 6.66
N GLN A 158 9.85 8.06 7.03
CA GLN A 158 8.71 7.23 7.42
C GLN A 158 8.26 6.28 6.32
N VAL A 159 8.18 6.76 5.07
CA VAL A 159 7.81 5.92 3.93
C VAL A 159 8.84 4.82 3.70
N LYS A 160 10.13 5.12 3.81
CA LYS A 160 11.20 4.12 3.71
C LYS A 160 11.09 3.03 4.77
N GLU A 161 10.80 3.41 6.01
CA GLU A 161 10.57 2.47 7.12
C GLU A 161 9.33 1.61 6.86
N ALA A 162 8.22 2.24 6.50
CA ALA A 162 6.97 1.54 6.21
C ALA A 162 7.10 0.56 5.02
N VAL A 163 7.81 0.92 3.96
CA VAL A 163 8.10 0.02 2.83
C VAL A 163 9.02 -1.12 3.26
N THR A 164 9.97 -0.85 4.15
CA THR A 164 10.84 -1.91 4.71
C THR A 164 10.01 -2.92 5.50
N SER A 165 9.10 -2.45 6.35
CA SER A 165 8.16 -3.32 7.07
C SER A 165 7.20 -4.06 6.13
N ALA A 166 6.74 -3.41 5.05
CA ALA A 166 5.95 -4.07 4.02
C ALA A 166 6.71 -5.23 3.33
N ARG A 167 8.01 -5.05 3.07
CA ARG A 167 8.88 -6.12 2.52
C ARG A 167 9.07 -7.27 3.49
N LYS A 168 9.29 -6.98 4.78
CA LYS A 168 9.38 -8.01 5.82
C LYS A 168 8.05 -8.77 5.98
N ALA A 169 6.92 -8.06 6.05
CA ALA A 169 5.61 -8.69 6.12
C ALA A 169 5.37 -9.64 4.94
N PHE A 170 5.76 -9.23 3.73
CA PHE A 170 5.67 -10.08 2.56
C PHE A 170 6.53 -11.35 2.65
N MET A 171 7.76 -11.24 3.18
CA MET A 171 8.63 -12.41 3.37
C MET A 171 8.08 -13.36 4.44
N ILE A 172 7.52 -12.82 5.51
CA ILE A 172 6.89 -13.62 6.58
C ILE A 172 5.63 -14.31 6.06
N ASP A 173 4.84 -13.67 5.21
CA ASP A 173 3.67 -14.27 4.56
C ASP A 173 4.04 -15.56 3.79
N GLN A 174 5.14 -15.53 3.04
CA GLN A 174 5.66 -16.73 2.36
C GLN A 174 6.06 -17.83 3.36
N GLN A 175 6.68 -17.46 4.49
CA GLN A 175 7.02 -18.43 5.54
C GLN A 175 5.79 -19.01 6.22
N LEU A 176 4.73 -18.21 6.42
CA LEU A 176 3.45 -18.66 6.97
C LEU A 176 2.80 -19.73 6.08
N VAL A 177 2.82 -19.54 4.75
CA VAL A 177 2.29 -20.55 3.81
C VAL A 177 3.04 -21.88 3.97
N VAL A 178 4.37 -21.85 4.06
CA VAL A 178 5.19 -23.08 4.24
C VAL A 178 4.89 -23.72 5.60
N ALA A 179 4.89 -22.94 6.68
CA ALA A 179 4.64 -23.46 8.03
C ALA A 179 3.22 -24.05 8.16
N ALA A 180 2.21 -23.43 7.54
CA ALA A 180 0.86 -23.97 7.49
C ALA A 180 0.80 -25.31 6.75
N GLN A 181 1.52 -25.45 5.63
CA GLN A 181 1.62 -26.70 4.88
C GLN A 181 2.30 -27.81 5.69
N GLU A 182 3.41 -27.50 6.36
CA GLU A 182 4.12 -28.44 7.20
C GLU A 182 3.25 -28.93 8.38
N LEU A 183 2.54 -28.01 9.04
CA LEU A 183 1.60 -28.32 10.12
C LEU A 183 0.46 -29.22 9.62
N GLN A 184 -0.10 -28.91 8.47
CA GLN A 184 -1.16 -29.73 7.86
C GLN A 184 -0.64 -31.13 7.52
N ASN A 185 0.56 -31.23 6.94
CA ASN A 185 1.17 -32.52 6.61
C ASN A 185 1.43 -33.37 7.86
N ALA A 186 1.92 -32.76 8.95
CA ALA A 186 2.12 -33.46 10.21
C ALA A 186 0.80 -34.02 10.80
N ARG A 187 -0.26 -33.22 10.78
CA ARG A 187 -1.62 -33.67 11.22
C ARG A 187 -2.19 -34.78 10.35
N LEU A 188 -2.04 -34.66 9.02
CA LEU A 188 -2.48 -35.72 8.10
C LEU A 188 -1.69 -37.01 8.32
N ARG A 189 -0.38 -36.90 8.59
CA ARG A 189 0.45 -38.06 8.91
C ARG A 189 -0.03 -38.74 10.20
N GLU A 190 -0.27 -37.96 11.27
CA GLU A 190 -0.80 -38.49 12.54
C GLU A 190 -2.11 -39.27 12.32
N GLN A 191 -3.05 -38.67 11.57
CA GLN A 191 -4.33 -39.30 11.23
C GLN A 191 -4.11 -40.59 10.42
N SER A 192 -3.25 -40.57 9.43
CA SER A 192 -2.99 -41.73 8.56
C SER A 192 -2.32 -42.87 9.32
N LEU A 193 -1.34 -42.57 10.18
CA LEU A 193 -0.69 -43.58 11.04
C LEU A 193 -1.66 -44.17 12.05
N THR A 194 -2.52 -43.36 12.65
CA THR A 194 -3.55 -43.84 13.59
C THR A 194 -4.50 -44.80 12.89
N GLN A 195 -4.99 -44.46 11.69
CA GLN A 195 -5.88 -45.33 10.93
C GLN A 195 -5.20 -46.63 10.52
N ALA A 196 -3.95 -46.58 10.04
CA ALA A 196 -3.18 -47.76 9.67
C ALA A 196 -2.87 -48.66 10.85
N GLN A 197 -2.48 -48.06 11.98
CA GLN A 197 -2.26 -48.80 13.23
C GLN A 197 -3.57 -49.55 13.70
N GLN A 198 -4.72 -48.85 13.65
CA GLN A 198 -5.98 -49.47 14.01
C GLN A 198 -6.34 -50.61 13.05
N ALA A 199 -6.24 -50.40 11.73
CA ALA A 199 -6.52 -51.44 10.75
C ALA A 199 -5.60 -52.66 10.90
N LEU A 200 -4.31 -52.43 11.27
CA LEU A 200 -3.37 -53.53 11.49
C LEU A 200 -3.68 -54.31 12.83
N ARG A 201 -4.11 -53.60 13.87
CA ARG A 201 -4.61 -54.23 15.10
C ARG A 201 -5.86 -55.08 14.83
N ASP A 202 -6.80 -54.55 14.06
CA ASP A 202 -8.04 -55.26 13.73
C ASP A 202 -7.72 -56.51 12.92
N TRP A 203 -6.82 -56.43 11.92
CA TRP A 203 -6.33 -57.58 11.18
C TRP A 203 -5.66 -58.59 12.10
N ARG A 204 -4.81 -58.15 13.05
CA ARG A 204 -4.10 -59.00 14.01
C ARG A 204 -5.06 -59.79 14.91
N MET A 205 -6.17 -59.15 15.35
CA MET A 205 -7.21 -59.76 16.14
C MET A 205 -8.04 -60.79 15.33
N GLU A 206 -8.39 -60.46 14.11
CA GLU A 206 -9.13 -61.34 13.21
C GLU A 206 -8.31 -62.58 12.84
N ALA A 207 -7.04 -62.38 12.52
CA ALA A 207 -6.13 -63.48 12.18
C ALA A 207 -5.73 -64.35 13.37
N ALA A 208 -5.95 -63.93 14.63
CA ALA A 208 -5.55 -64.64 15.83
C ALA A 208 -6.16 -66.07 15.95
N SER A 209 -7.30 -66.32 15.31
CA SER A 209 -7.95 -67.64 15.28
C SER A 209 -7.38 -68.59 14.22
N LEU A 210 -6.44 -68.16 13.40
CA LEU A 210 -5.83 -68.96 12.32
C LEU A 210 -4.77 -69.91 12.87
N PRO A 211 -4.56 -71.10 12.24
CA PRO A 211 -3.47 -71.98 12.57
C PRO A 211 -2.11 -71.32 12.34
N GLN A 212 -1.21 -71.36 13.32
CA GLN A 212 0.04 -70.65 13.32
C GLN A 212 1.10 -71.28 12.39
N ASP A 213 1.02 -72.58 12.20
CA ASP A 213 2.02 -73.37 11.43
C ASP A 213 1.66 -73.44 9.93
N VAL A 214 0.58 -72.80 9.47
CA VAL A 214 0.09 -72.85 8.09
C VAL A 214 0.31 -71.48 7.43
N PRO A 215 0.70 -71.41 6.14
CA PRO A 215 0.79 -70.18 5.41
C PRO A 215 -0.56 -69.47 5.31
N LEU A 216 -0.56 -68.10 5.40
CA LEU A 216 -1.73 -67.28 5.22
C LEU A 216 -2.32 -67.41 3.80
N SER A 217 -3.66 -67.18 3.69
CA SER A 217 -4.29 -67.04 2.38
C SER A 217 -3.69 -65.87 1.57
N PRO A 218 -3.70 -65.88 0.23
CA PRO A 218 -3.17 -64.80 -0.60
C PRO A 218 -3.83 -63.46 -0.24
N GLU A 219 -5.13 -63.44 0.05
CA GLU A 219 -5.86 -62.23 0.36
C GLU A 219 -5.40 -61.60 1.68
N LEU A 220 -5.25 -62.41 2.73
CA LEU A 220 -4.77 -61.94 4.03
C LEU A 220 -3.32 -61.48 3.98
N ARG A 221 -2.46 -62.14 3.20
CA ARG A 221 -1.08 -61.73 2.96
C ARG A 221 -1.01 -60.37 2.30
N TRP A 222 -1.79 -60.14 1.21
CA TRP A 222 -1.81 -58.84 0.54
C TRP A 222 -2.33 -57.75 1.47
N GLN A 223 -3.37 -58.01 2.25
CA GLN A 223 -3.91 -57.04 3.20
C GLN A 223 -2.87 -56.61 4.26
N VAL A 224 -2.25 -57.61 4.92
CA VAL A 224 -1.24 -57.30 5.95
C VAL A 224 -0.01 -56.65 5.34
N TYR A 225 0.43 -57.07 4.16
CA TYR A 225 1.56 -56.45 3.46
C TYR A 225 1.28 -54.99 3.11
N ALA A 226 0.12 -54.71 2.56
CA ALA A 226 -0.28 -53.33 2.23
C ALA A 226 -0.34 -52.42 3.46
N LEU A 227 -0.94 -52.90 4.59
CA LEU A 227 -0.99 -52.14 5.82
C LEU A 227 0.37 -51.92 6.48
N THR A 228 1.24 -52.95 6.47
CA THR A 228 2.54 -52.90 7.12
C THR A 228 3.56 -52.06 6.32
N THR A 229 3.43 -52.01 4.97
CA THR A 229 4.37 -51.32 4.09
C THR A 229 3.90 -49.93 3.64
N ALA A 230 2.76 -49.48 4.08
CA ALA A 230 2.16 -48.21 3.67
C ALA A 230 3.10 -46.99 3.82
N PHE A 231 4.00 -47.01 4.81
CA PHE A 231 4.97 -45.95 5.10
C PHE A 231 6.44 -46.37 4.93
N ALA A 232 6.69 -47.52 4.30
CA ALA A 232 8.03 -48.14 4.23
C ALA A 232 9.08 -47.29 3.51
N GLN A 233 8.67 -46.33 2.67
CA GLN A 233 9.59 -45.44 1.95
C GLN A 233 9.93 -44.15 2.70
N ASP A 234 9.23 -43.86 3.81
CA ASP A 234 9.33 -42.59 4.49
C ASP A 234 10.59 -42.45 5.35
N THR A 235 10.99 -43.54 6.01
CA THR A 235 12.17 -43.52 6.89
C THR A 235 12.96 -44.82 6.80
N PRO A 236 14.26 -44.83 7.20
CA PRO A 236 15.08 -46.04 7.25
C PRO A 236 14.47 -47.15 8.12
N ALA A 237 13.74 -46.80 9.18
CA ALA A 237 13.11 -47.77 10.06
C ALA A 237 11.95 -48.52 9.34
N TRP A 238 11.17 -47.84 8.54
CA TRP A 238 10.13 -48.43 7.70
C TRP A 238 10.76 -49.29 6.56
N GLN A 239 11.86 -48.83 5.95
CA GLN A 239 12.58 -49.61 4.95
C GLN A 239 13.13 -50.91 5.54
N ALA A 240 13.73 -50.86 6.73
CA ALA A 240 14.23 -52.04 7.42
C ALA A 240 13.09 -53.05 7.78
N LEU A 241 11.88 -52.52 8.07
CA LEU A 241 10.70 -53.36 8.29
C LEU A 241 10.27 -54.07 6.99
N LEU A 242 10.28 -53.35 5.87
CA LEU A 242 9.98 -53.92 4.55
C LEU A 242 10.95 -55.04 4.15
N GLU A 243 12.25 -54.84 4.39
CA GLU A 243 13.30 -55.85 4.12
C GLU A 243 13.13 -57.15 4.94
N ARG A 244 12.45 -57.07 6.08
CA ARG A 244 12.14 -58.22 6.96
C ARG A 244 10.79 -58.85 6.66
N ALA A 245 10.15 -58.47 5.59
CA ALA A 245 8.82 -59.03 5.23
C ALA A 245 8.95 -60.57 5.08
N PRO A 246 7.99 -61.36 5.67
CA PRO A 246 7.98 -62.80 5.55
C PRO A 246 7.89 -63.29 4.11
N ALA A 247 8.49 -64.44 3.83
CA ALA A 247 8.37 -65.09 2.53
C ALA A 247 6.91 -65.54 2.25
N LEU A 248 6.56 -65.71 0.99
CA LEU A 248 5.16 -66.01 0.59
C LEU A 248 4.65 -67.33 1.16
N ASP A 249 5.52 -68.25 1.44
CA ASP A 249 5.24 -69.58 2.03
C ASP A 249 5.54 -69.64 3.53
N ALA A 250 5.89 -68.53 4.15
CA ALA A 250 6.16 -68.45 5.59
C ALA A 250 4.88 -68.79 6.41
N PRO A 251 5.06 -69.39 7.61
CA PRO A 251 3.96 -69.68 8.50
C PRO A 251 3.31 -68.40 9.00
N THR A 252 2.04 -68.50 9.42
CA THR A 252 1.26 -67.39 9.96
C THR A 252 1.95 -66.72 11.15
N GLN A 253 2.71 -67.43 11.93
CA GLN A 253 3.45 -66.91 13.08
C GLN A 253 4.46 -65.83 12.67
N ASP A 254 5.18 -65.99 11.54
CA ASP A 254 6.17 -65.03 11.07
C ASP A 254 5.50 -63.71 10.67
N TYR A 255 4.30 -63.78 10.10
CA TYR A 255 3.50 -62.59 9.80
C TYR A 255 3.05 -61.88 11.06
N PHE A 256 2.72 -62.64 12.12
CA PHE A 256 2.36 -62.00 13.40
C PHE A 256 3.53 -61.27 14.04
N GLU A 257 4.74 -61.84 14.02
CA GLU A 257 5.94 -61.17 14.51
C GLU A 257 6.27 -59.91 13.73
N TRP A 258 6.08 -59.94 12.40
CA TRP A 258 6.29 -58.81 11.52
C TRP A 258 5.27 -57.70 11.76
N VAL A 259 4.01 -58.06 11.97
CA VAL A 259 2.91 -57.12 12.33
C VAL A 259 3.16 -56.49 13.70
N ASP A 260 3.62 -57.28 14.70
CA ASP A 260 3.93 -56.74 16.02
C ASP A 260 5.12 -55.74 15.98
N GLN A 261 6.10 -55.98 15.13
CA GLN A 261 7.17 -54.98 14.85
C GLN A 261 6.62 -53.71 14.17
N ALA A 262 5.73 -53.86 13.21
CA ALA A 262 5.07 -52.72 12.56
C ALA A 262 4.23 -51.90 13.54
N LEU A 263 3.42 -52.57 14.39
CA LEU A 263 2.67 -51.88 15.42
C LEU A 263 3.55 -51.12 16.42
N GLY A 264 4.72 -51.67 16.77
CA GLY A 264 5.72 -50.98 17.57
C GLY A 264 6.27 -49.71 16.87
N GLN A 265 6.52 -49.79 15.57
CA GLN A 265 7.00 -48.66 14.79
C GLN A 265 5.89 -47.55 14.66
N TYR A 266 4.63 -47.94 14.41
CA TYR A 266 3.51 -47.01 14.41
C TYR A 266 3.39 -46.30 15.76
N GLN A 267 3.50 -47.06 16.87
CA GLN A 267 3.43 -46.51 18.22
C GLN A 267 4.54 -45.48 18.46
N ALA A 268 5.78 -45.81 18.11
CA ALA A 268 6.93 -44.93 18.32
C ALA A 268 6.76 -43.60 17.54
N GLU A 269 6.28 -43.64 16.29
CA GLU A 269 6.04 -42.42 15.53
C GLU A 269 4.88 -41.60 16.10
N LEU A 270 3.79 -42.24 16.47
CA LEU A 270 2.61 -41.58 17.08
C LEU A 270 2.96 -40.92 18.41
N GLU A 271 3.95 -41.41 19.15
CA GLU A 271 4.44 -40.77 20.38
C GLU A 271 5.24 -39.50 20.13
N LEU A 272 5.93 -39.41 18.99
CA LEU A 272 6.76 -38.23 18.62
C LEU A 272 5.95 -37.12 17.95
N LEU A 273 4.93 -37.49 17.17
CA LEU A 273 4.17 -36.53 16.34
C LEU A 273 3.48 -35.41 17.12
N PRO A 274 2.85 -35.61 18.29
CA PRO A 274 2.23 -34.54 19.06
C PRO A 274 3.22 -33.45 19.46
N GLY A 275 4.45 -33.84 19.81
CA GLY A 275 5.53 -32.90 20.11
C GLY A 275 5.94 -32.06 18.88
N GLN A 276 6.04 -32.71 17.72
CA GLN A 276 6.34 -32.05 16.47
C GLN A 276 5.20 -31.08 16.05
N ILE A 277 3.94 -31.51 16.16
CA ILE A 277 2.78 -30.68 15.84
C ILE A 277 2.75 -29.45 16.76
N SER A 278 2.92 -29.62 18.07
CA SER A 278 2.93 -28.52 19.03
C SER A 278 4.06 -27.52 18.76
N TRP A 279 5.24 -28.00 18.34
CA TRP A 279 6.34 -27.13 17.92
C TRP A 279 6.00 -26.35 16.66
N LEU A 280 5.42 -26.99 15.64
CA LEU A 280 4.98 -26.34 14.40
C LEU A 280 3.90 -25.30 14.65
N GLU A 281 2.92 -25.58 15.53
CA GLU A 281 1.89 -24.64 15.95
C GLU A 281 2.50 -23.41 16.62
N THR A 282 3.47 -23.60 17.50
CA THR A 282 4.18 -22.50 18.15
C THR A 282 4.93 -21.64 17.14
N GLN A 283 5.64 -22.26 16.18
CA GLN A 283 6.34 -21.54 15.11
C GLN A 283 5.37 -20.75 14.22
N TYR A 284 4.24 -21.35 13.86
CA TYR A 284 3.20 -20.69 13.06
C TYR A 284 2.63 -19.45 13.77
N GLU A 285 2.28 -19.56 15.05
CA GLU A 285 1.75 -18.43 15.82
C GLU A 285 2.80 -17.31 16.01
N GLN A 286 4.07 -17.65 16.22
CA GLN A 286 5.15 -16.65 16.28
C GLN A 286 5.33 -15.91 14.96
N LEU A 287 5.29 -16.62 13.82
CA LEU A 287 5.34 -16.02 12.50
C LEU A 287 4.12 -15.11 12.26
N LYS A 288 2.94 -15.53 12.67
CA LYS A 288 1.71 -14.76 12.55
C LYS A 288 1.76 -13.45 13.34
N GLN A 289 2.21 -13.48 14.58
CA GLN A 289 2.39 -12.26 15.39
C GLN A 289 3.40 -11.29 14.77
N ARG A 290 4.52 -11.83 14.24
CA ARG A 290 5.50 -11.01 13.53
C ARG A 290 4.94 -10.41 12.25
N TYR A 291 4.14 -11.17 11.50
CA TYR A 291 3.45 -10.68 10.31
C TYR A 291 2.51 -9.51 10.65
N GLU A 292 1.68 -9.66 11.67
CA GLU A 292 0.74 -8.61 12.11
C GLU A 292 1.48 -7.33 12.49
N THR A 293 2.58 -7.43 13.26
CA THR A 293 3.42 -6.29 13.64
C THR A 293 4.00 -5.57 12.42
N GLU A 294 4.61 -6.32 11.47
CA GLU A 294 5.23 -5.70 10.29
C GLU A 294 4.16 -5.20 9.29
N ALA A 295 2.99 -5.83 9.23
CA ALA A 295 1.87 -5.37 8.42
C ALA A 295 1.31 -4.03 8.93
N ASP A 296 1.18 -3.86 10.24
CA ASP A 296 0.76 -2.60 10.86
C ASP A 296 1.80 -1.49 10.61
N ASN A 297 3.07 -1.79 10.81
CA ASN A 297 4.18 -0.86 10.57
C ASN A 297 4.30 -0.47 9.09
N SER A 298 3.81 -1.30 8.16
CA SER A 298 3.82 -1.01 6.73
C SER A 298 2.90 0.14 6.30
N LEU A 299 2.01 0.60 7.19
CA LEU A 299 1.01 1.66 6.92
C LEU A 299 0.12 1.36 5.70
N GLY A 300 -0.01 0.11 5.29
CA GLY A 300 -0.73 -0.29 4.08
C GLY A 300 0.03 -0.09 2.79
N LEU A 301 1.29 0.34 2.83
CA LEU A 301 2.10 0.55 1.63
C LEU A 301 2.55 -0.77 1.00
N SER A 302 2.72 -0.74 -0.32
CA SER A 302 3.24 -1.87 -1.09
C SER A 302 4.73 -2.09 -0.84
N PRO A 303 5.21 -3.35 -0.72
CA PRO A 303 6.64 -3.65 -0.65
C PRO A 303 7.43 -3.23 -1.91
N ASN A 304 6.74 -2.95 -3.02
CA ASN A 304 7.33 -2.49 -4.28
C ASN A 304 7.15 -0.99 -4.52
N LEU A 305 6.70 -0.25 -3.51
CA LEU A 305 6.72 1.20 -3.54
C LEU A 305 8.16 1.66 -3.39
N GLU A 306 8.58 2.57 -4.25
CA GLU A 306 9.89 3.22 -4.18
C GLU A 306 9.69 4.74 -4.19
N VAL A 307 10.38 5.40 -3.28
CA VAL A 307 10.43 6.86 -3.22
C VAL A 307 11.85 7.27 -3.49
N GLU A 308 12.07 7.84 -4.66
CA GLU A 308 13.39 8.29 -5.10
C GLU A 308 13.55 9.79 -4.86
N GLY A 309 14.69 10.13 -4.32
CA GLY A 309 15.33 11.44 -4.26
C GLY A 309 14.41 12.64 -3.95
N LEU A 310 14.74 13.36 -2.91
CA LEU A 310 14.18 14.68 -2.71
C LEU A 310 14.80 15.63 -3.74
N GLY A 311 13.99 16.09 -4.71
CA GLY A 311 14.40 17.06 -5.72
C GLY A 311 14.72 18.44 -5.13
N GLU A 312 15.13 19.34 -5.99
CA GLU A 312 15.43 20.72 -5.60
C GLU A 312 14.19 21.43 -5.05
N LEU A 313 14.41 22.26 -4.05
CA LEU A 313 13.39 23.10 -3.47
C LEU A 313 13.11 24.28 -4.40
N GLN A 314 11.86 24.46 -4.77
CA GLN A 314 11.40 25.56 -5.60
C GLN A 314 10.53 26.49 -4.79
N GLU A 315 10.75 27.79 -4.93
CA GLU A 315 9.96 28.83 -4.29
C GLU A 315 9.21 29.65 -5.32
N GLN A 316 7.99 30.03 -4.98
CA GLN A 316 7.14 30.91 -5.77
C GLN A 316 6.34 31.84 -4.87
N VAL A 317 6.37 33.13 -5.16
CA VAL A 317 5.45 34.08 -4.55
C VAL A 317 4.11 34.01 -5.28
N VAL A 318 3.05 33.75 -4.57
CA VAL A 318 1.69 33.64 -5.09
C VAL A 318 0.94 34.95 -4.81
N ARG A 319 0.28 35.48 -5.85
CA ARG A 319 -0.44 36.76 -5.82
C ARG A 319 0.45 37.95 -5.44
N PRO A 320 1.60 38.18 -6.09
CA PRO A 320 2.36 39.38 -5.84
C PRO A 320 1.51 40.63 -6.15
N ALA A 321 1.68 41.69 -5.36
CA ALA A 321 0.91 42.93 -5.53
C ALA A 321 0.99 43.51 -6.94
N SER A 322 2.13 43.35 -7.63
CA SER A 322 2.34 43.72 -9.03
C SER A 322 1.39 42.98 -10.00
N THR A 323 1.17 41.68 -9.79
CA THR A 323 0.24 40.90 -10.62
C THR A 323 -1.22 41.35 -10.40
N LEU A 324 -1.62 41.57 -9.14
CA LEU A 324 -2.95 42.08 -8.84
C LEU A 324 -3.18 43.50 -9.40
N ALA A 325 -2.17 44.35 -9.32
CA ALA A 325 -2.21 45.68 -9.94
C ALA A 325 -2.37 45.57 -11.47
N LEU A 326 -1.61 44.73 -12.16
CA LEU A 326 -1.68 44.53 -13.59
C LEU A 326 -3.05 43.96 -14.02
N VAL A 327 -3.58 42.96 -13.32
CA VAL A 327 -4.91 42.42 -13.57
C VAL A 327 -6.00 43.48 -13.34
N GLY A 328 -5.90 44.28 -12.27
CA GLY A 328 -6.75 45.40 -12.01
C GLY A 328 -6.72 46.43 -13.15
N GLY A 329 -5.54 46.77 -13.65
CA GLY A 329 -5.34 47.64 -14.80
C GLY A 329 -6.05 47.12 -16.07
N LEU A 330 -5.89 45.84 -16.38
CA LEU A 330 -6.57 45.18 -17.50
C LEU A 330 -8.12 45.23 -17.35
N ILE A 331 -8.64 44.99 -16.14
CA ILE A 331 -10.07 45.11 -15.85
C ILE A 331 -10.52 46.56 -16.04
N GLY A 332 -9.74 47.55 -15.60
CA GLY A 332 -10.02 48.95 -15.82
C GLY A 332 -10.11 49.32 -17.32
N LEU A 333 -9.17 48.81 -18.14
CA LEU A 333 -9.23 48.95 -19.59
C LEU A 333 -10.52 48.36 -20.20
N LEU A 334 -10.89 47.16 -19.79
CA LEU A 334 -12.11 46.48 -20.26
C LEU A 334 -13.38 47.29 -19.86
N ALA A 335 -13.42 47.79 -18.63
CA ALA A 335 -14.51 48.62 -18.14
C ALA A 335 -14.65 49.91 -18.97
N TRP A 336 -13.53 50.58 -19.27
CA TRP A 336 -13.55 51.76 -20.12
C TRP A 336 -14.05 51.43 -21.52
N LEU A 337 -13.58 50.38 -22.17
CA LEU A 337 -14.04 49.92 -23.46
C LEU A 337 -15.58 49.66 -23.45
N PHE A 338 -16.05 49.03 -22.41
CA PHE A 338 -17.48 48.74 -22.27
C PHE A 338 -18.33 50.03 -22.13
N ILE A 339 -17.84 50.99 -21.35
CA ILE A 339 -18.50 52.30 -21.18
C ILE A 339 -18.53 53.04 -22.50
N GLU A 340 -17.43 53.06 -23.26
CA GLU A 340 -17.34 53.74 -24.57
C GLU A 340 -18.32 53.12 -25.58
N VAL A 341 -18.42 51.80 -25.64
CA VAL A 341 -19.39 51.08 -26.49
C VAL A 341 -20.83 51.43 -26.11
N LEU A 342 -21.17 51.49 -24.81
CA LEU A 342 -22.49 51.87 -24.35
C LEU A 342 -22.81 53.34 -24.66
N HIS A 343 -21.85 54.25 -24.51
CA HIS A 343 -22.02 55.67 -24.79
C HIS A 343 -22.28 55.93 -26.28
N VAL A 344 -21.64 55.19 -27.15
CA VAL A 344 -21.86 55.23 -28.60
C VAL A 344 -23.29 54.76 -28.92
N ARG A 345 -23.73 53.65 -28.33
CA ARG A 345 -25.10 53.13 -28.54
C ARG A 345 -26.18 54.09 -28.03
N SER A 346 -25.95 54.81 -26.93
CA SER A 346 -26.91 55.75 -26.37
C SER A 346 -27.06 57.01 -27.24
N LYS A 347 -26.03 57.46 -27.93
CA LYS A 347 -26.08 58.60 -28.85
C LYS A 347 -26.71 58.28 -30.22
N GLU A 348 -26.73 56.98 -30.59
CA GLU A 348 -27.39 56.54 -31.84
C GLU A 348 -28.89 56.25 -31.71
N ARG A 349 -29.49 56.41 -30.50
CA ARG A 349 -30.94 56.45 -30.29
C ARG A 349 -31.43 57.89 -29.99
N PRO A 350 -31.53 58.78 -31.00
CA PRO A 350 -32.24 60.06 -30.83
C PRO A 350 -33.75 59.76 -30.99
N GLY A 351 -34.44 59.79 -29.87
CA GLY A 351 -35.92 60.05 -29.84
C GLY A 351 -36.82 59.05 -30.58
N GLU A 352 -37.29 58.02 -29.82
CA GLU A 352 -38.67 57.59 -29.95
C GLU A 352 -39.52 58.27 -28.87
#